data_bb148c2f644091b82fedce4ebb2822c0
#
_entry.id   bb148c2f644091b82fedce4ebb2822c0
#
_cell.length_a   1.000
_cell.length_b   1.000
_cell.length_c   1.000
_cell.angle_alpha   90.00
_cell.angle_beta   90.00
_cell.angle_gamma   90.00
#
_symmetry.space_group_name_H-M   'P 1'
#
loop_
_entity.id
_entity.type
_entity.pdbx_description
1 polymer ?
#
loop_
_entity_poly.entity_id
_entity_poly.type
_entity_poly.pdbx_seq_one_letter_code
_entity_poly.pdbx_strand_id
1 'polypeptide(L)'
;MSHKEFIVDGYERIIHIEHEESGLDAFIVIHNTKLGPAIGGIRCHSYSTNTAQLDDAMRLSEGMTFKNAAAGLNHGGGKTTINALKIKDRALAYQILGQAVEELKGSYICAGDVGTTVEDLFKVKDATEYVAGISLDSSLPTALGTHTSIKALLKRDGLKTKDQTFTVQGLGKVGKHLVKMLDGKIEAYDPFVE
;
A
#
# COMPACT_ATOMS: atom_id res chain seq x y z
N MET A 1 12.38 0.13 -21.32
CA MET A 1 11.56 0.90 -20.39
C MET A 1 11.41 2.31 -20.94
N SER A 2 10.17 2.80 -21.04
CA SER A 2 9.87 4.21 -21.30
C SER A 2 9.24 4.81 -20.04
N HIS A 3 9.56 6.07 -19.73
CA HIS A 3 8.87 6.78 -18.67
C HIS A 3 8.50 8.19 -19.14
N LYS A 4 7.37 8.69 -18.64
CA LYS A 4 6.88 10.05 -18.85
C LYS A 4 6.62 10.68 -17.50
N GLU A 5 7.11 11.87 -17.29
CA GLU A 5 6.88 12.64 -16.07
C GLU A 5 5.80 13.70 -16.34
N PHE A 6 4.89 13.87 -15.38
CA PHE A 6 3.79 14.83 -15.44
C PHE A 6 3.86 15.76 -14.23
N ILE A 7 3.46 16.99 -14.43
CA ILE A 7 3.28 17.98 -13.36
C ILE A 7 1.78 18.16 -13.16
N VAL A 8 1.33 17.90 -11.94
CA VAL A 8 -0.05 18.14 -11.51
C VAL A 8 0.00 18.96 -10.24
N ASP A 9 -0.82 20.01 -10.16
CA ASP A 9 -0.86 20.87 -8.98
C ASP A 9 -1.18 20.08 -7.71
N GLY A 10 -0.44 20.36 -6.64
CA GLY A 10 -0.54 19.63 -5.37
C GLY A 10 0.32 18.36 -5.29
N TYR A 11 1.00 17.94 -6.34
CA TYR A 11 1.89 16.76 -6.36
C TYR A 11 3.29 17.14 -6.79
N GLU A 12 4.31 16.59 -6.12
CA GLU A 12 5.70 16.90 -6.46
C GLU A 12 6.16 16.18 -7.74
N ARG A 13 5.78 14.91 -7.92
CA ARG A 13 6.15 14.13 -9.11
C ARG A 13 5.11 13.07 -9.44
N ILE A 14 4.81 12.91 -10.71
CA ILE A 14 4.02 11.81 -11.26
C ILE A 14 4.78 11.21 -12.41
N ILE A 15 5.10 9.92 -12.33
CA ILE A 15 5.90 9.21 -13.32
C ILE A 15 5.08 8.02 -13.82
N HIS A 16 4.82 7.98 -15.12
CA HIS A 16 4.22 6.83 -15.81
C HIS A 16 5.32 5.99 -16.43
N ILE A 17 5.34 4.71 -16.13
CA ILE A 17 6.37 3.76 -16.54
C ILE A 17 5.69 2.67 -17.36
N GLU A 18 6.22 2.41 -18.56
CA GLU A 18 5.75 1.35 -19.42
C GLU A 18 6.93 0.49 -19.90
N HIS A 19 6.74 -0.85 -19.90
CA HIS A 19 7.69 -1.79 -20.44
C HIS A 19 6.95 -2.90 -21.19
N GLU A 20 7.06 -2.91 -22.52
CA GLU A 20 6.25 -3.76 -23.41
C GLU A 20 6.46 -5.25 -23.16
N GLU A 21 7.72 -5.68 -23.00
CA GLU A 21 8.08 -7.10 -22.85
C GLU A 21 7.47 -7.69 -21.58
N SER A 22 7.62 -7.01 -20.44
CA SER A 22 7.05 -7.47 -19.17
C SER A 22 5.56 -7.14 -19.02
N GLY A 23 5.04 -6.26 -19.86
CA GLY A 23 3.69 -5.71 -19.73
C GLY A 23 3.54 -4.78 -18.51
N LEU A 24 4.64 -4.23 -17.99
CA LEU A 24 4.57 -3.24 -16.91
C LEU A 24 3.85 -1.98 -17.42
N ASP A 25 2.83 -1.58 -16.69
CA ASP A 25 2.16 -0.30 -16.79
C ASP A 25 1.93 0.20 -15.37
N ALA A 26 2.73 1.18 -14.95
CA ALA A 26 2.77 1.64 -13.58
C ALA A 26 2.83 3.16 -13.47
N PHE A 27 2.21 3.70 -12.42
CA PHE A 27 2.42 5.07 -11.99
C PHE A 27 3.16 5.08 -10.66
N ILE A 28 4.23 5.88 -10.55
CA ILE A 28 4.81 6.29 -9.28
C ILE A 28 4.37 7.74 -9.04
N VAL A 29 3.71 7.97 -7.92
CA VAL A 29 3.25 9.30 -7.51
C VAL A 29 3.90 9.67 -6.20
N ILE A 30 4.62 10.80 -6.19
CA ILE A 30 5.15 11.45 -5.00
C ILE A 30 4.27 12.67 -4.74
N HIS A 31 3.46 12.59 -3.69
CA HIS A 31 2.60 13.70 -3.30
C HIS A 31 3.42 14.79 -2.59
N ASN A 32 4.27 14.41 -1.63
CA ASN A 32 4.97 15.37 -0.80
C ASN A 32 6.21 14.77 -0.15
N THR A 33 7.32 15.52 -0.10
CA THR A 33 8.57 15.13 0.57
C THR A 33 9.03 16.13 1.66
N LYS A 34 8.17 17.06 2.08
CA LYS A 34 8.52 18.11 3.07
C LYS A 34 8.96 17.55 4.43
N LEU A 35 8.44 16.41 4.86
CA LEU A 35 8.84 15.75 6.10
C LEU A 35 9.99 14.75 5.92
N GLY A 36 10.39 14.48 4.69
CA GLY A 36 11.43 13.51 4.34
C GLY A 36 11.05 12.69 3.11
N PRO A 37 11.83 11.67 2.74
CA PRO A 37 11.56 10.83 1.59
C PRO A 37 10.11 10.32 1.59
N ALA A 38 9.47 10.32 0.42
CA ALA A 38 8.13 9.77 0.28
C ALA A 38 8.17 8.25 0.51
N ILE A 39 7.24 7.73 1.29
CA ILE A 39 7.08 6.27 1.46
C ILE A 39 5.68 5.85 1.06
N GLY A 40 5.56 4.70 0.37
CA GLY A 40 4.26 4.16 0.01
C GLY A 40 4.32 2.78 -0.63
N GLY A 41 3.19 2.08 -0.62
CA GLY A 41 3.09 0.71 -1.11
C GLY A 41 2.94 0.62 -2.63
N ILE A 42 3.36 -0.52 -3.18
CA ILE A 42 3.10 -0.92 -4.57
C ILE A 42 1.77 -1.67 -4.60
N ARG A 43 0.74 -1.08 -5.18
CA ARG A 43 -0.57 -1.72 -5.39
C ARG A 43 -0.64 -2.31 -6.79
N CYS A 44 -0.82 -3.62 -6.89
CA CYS A 44 -1.10 -4.30 -8.15
C CYS A 44 -2.60 -4.63 -8.21
N HIS A 45 -3.32 -3.93 -9.08
CA HIS A 45 -4.78 -4.05 -9.19
C HIS A 45 -5.25 -3.96 -10.64
N SER A 46 -6.43 -4.49 -10.93
CA SER A 46 -7.02 -4.41 -12.27
C SER A 46 -7.66 -3.04 -12.48
N TYR A 47 -7.11 -2.24 -13.38
CA TYR A 47 -7.64 -0.94 -13.74
C TYR A 47 -8.17 -0.96 -15.17
N SER A 48 -9.38 -0.45 -15.39
CA SER A 48 -10.01 -0.38 -16.71
C SER A 48 -9.41 0.70 -17.61
N THR A 49 -8.83 1.75 -17.02
CA THR A 49 -8.20 2.87 -17.72
C THR A 49 -6.97 3.38 -16.99
N ASN A 50 -6.04 4.01 -17.71
CA ASN A 50 -4.89 4.67 -17.11
C ASN A 50 -5.31 5.84 -16.21
N THR A 51 -6.41 6.52 -16.52
CA THR A 51 -6.98 7.59 -15.67
C THR A 51 -7.38 7.03 -14.31
N ALA A 52 -8.15 5.94 -14.26
CA ALA A 52 -8.56 5.33 -13.00
C ALA A 52 -7.35 4.83 -12.17
N GLN A 53 -6.32 4.32 -12.84
CA GLN A 53 -5.07 3.90 -12.21
C GLN A 53 -4.31 5.08 -11.60
N LEU A 54 -4.19 6.19 -12.35
CA LEU A 54 -3.54 7.41 -11.91
C LEU A 54 -4.30 8.06 -10.75
N ASP A 55 -5.62 8.18 -10.85
CA ASP A 55 -6.47 8.75 -9.79
C ASP A 55 -6.31 7.97 -8.47
N ASP A 56 -6.25 6.64 -8.53
CA ASP A 56 -6.01 5.81 -7.33
C ASP A 56 -4.59 6.06 -6.77
N ALA A 57 -3.56 6.15 -7.61
CA ALA A 57 -2.19 6.44 -7.18
C ALA A 57 -2.09 7.83 -6.52
N MET A 58 -2.72 8.84 -7.10
CA MET A 58 -2.75 10.20 -6.57
C MET A 58 -3.42 10.25 -5.20
N ARG A 59 -4.66 9.78 -5.10
CA ARG A 59 -5.43 9.73 -3.85
C ARG A 59 -4.69 8.98 -2.74
N LEU A 60 -4.06 7.85 -3.07
CA LEU A 60 -3.34 7.03 -2.10
C LEU A 60 -2.02 7.66 -1.65
N SER A 61 -1.30 8.35 -2.56
CA SER A 61 -0.05 9.05 -2.20
C SER A 61 -0.31 10.23 -1.27
N GLU A 62 -1.40 10.97 -1.47
CA GLU A 62 -1.87 12.02 -0.57
C GLU A 62 -2.22 11.42 0.81
N GLY A 63 -3.00 10.34 0.82
CA GLY A 63 -3.35 9.62 2.05
C GLY A 63 -2.10 9.15 2.82
N MET A 64 -1.04 8.72 2.13
CA MET A 64 0.23 8.33 2.76
C MET A 64 0.92 9.54 3.43
N THR A 65 0.89 10.74 2.84
CA THR A 65 1.43 11.95 3.47
C THR A 65 0.76 12.22 4.81
N PHE A 66 -0.57 12.23 4.84
CA PHE A 66 -1.32 12.45 6.09
C PHE A 66 -1.13 11.31 7.11
N LYS A 67 -1.10 10.08 6.64
CA LYS A 67 -0.87 8.91 7.49
C LYS A 67 0.50 8.96 8.17
N ASN A 68 1.56 9.29 7.43
CA ASN A 68 2.91 9.42 7.98
C ASN A 68 3.00 10.58 8.97
N ALA A 69 2.42 11.74 8.64
CA ALA A 69 2.37 12.88 9.53
C ALA A 69 1.59 12.59 10.82
N ALA A 70 0.44 11.93 10.74
CA ALA A 70 -0.36 11.53 11.90
C ALA A 70 0.36 10.53 12.81
N ALA A 71 1.23 9.68 12.23
CA ALA A 71 2.07 8.75 12.97
C ALA A 71 3.36 9.38 13.52
N GLY A 72 3.62 10.66 13.27
CA GLY A 72 4.84 11.37 13.69
C GLY A 72 6.10 10.88 12.95
N LEU A 73 5.95 10.33 11.75
CA LEU A 73 7.08 9.84 10.96
C LEU A 73 7.66 10.97 10.11
N ASN A 74 8.99 11.03 10.03
CA ASN A 74 9.71 11.97 9.16
C ASN A 74 9.75 11.47 7.71
N HIS A 75 8.56 11.23 7.13
CA HIS A 75 8.38 10.77 5.78
C HIS A 75 7.27 11.54 5.06
N GLY A 76 7.50 11.79 3.79
CA GLY A 76 6.46 12.22 2.88
C GLY A 76 5.56 11.07 2.42
N GLY A 77 4.66 11.34 1.49
CA GLY A 77 3.74 10.35 0.95
C GLY A 77 3.98 10.07 -0.52
N GLY A 78 4.06 8.79 -0.85
CA GLY A 78 4.12 8.32 -2.22
C GLY A 78 3.25 7.08 -2.42
N LYS A 79 3.05 6.71 -3.68
CA LYS A 79 2.31 5.50 -4.06
C LYS A 79 2.77 5.00 -5.42
N THR A 80 2.82 3.68 -5.56
CA THR A 80 2.93 3.03 -6.87
C THR A 80 1.66 2.22 -7.14
N THR A 81 1.14 2.34 -8.35
CA THR A 81 0.08 1.45 -8.87
C THR A 81 0.58 0.73 -10.10
N ILE A 82 0.25 -0.56 -10.22
CA ILE A 82 0.53 -1.41 -11.39
C ILE A 82 -0.80 -1.93 -11.92
N ASN A 83 -1.00 -1.86 -13.23
CA ASN A 83 -2.18 -2.48 -13.85
C ASN A 83 -1.96 -3.99 -14.04
N ALA A 84 -2.60 -4.78 -13.20
CA ALA A 84 -2.50 -6.24 -13.21
C ALA A 84 -2.95 -6.88 -14.53
N LEU A 85 -3.87 -6.24 -15.27
CA LEU A 85 -4.40 -6.74 -16.54
C LEU A 85 -3.36 -6.74 -17.67
N LYS A 86 -2.30 -5.94 -17.55
CA LYS A 86 -1.29 -5.77 -18.60
C LYS A 86 -0.05 -6.63 -18.37
N ILE A 87 0.16 -7.15 -17.16
CA ILE A 87 1.36 -7.92 -16.80
C ILE A 87 1.45 -9.19 -17.64
N LYS A 88 2.58 -9.38 -18.34
CA LYS A 88 2.96 -10.57 -19.11
C LYS A 88 4.01 -11.42 -18.38
N ASP A 89 5.04 -10.75 -17.84
CA ASP A 89 6.08 -11.35 -16.99
C ASP A 89 6.16 -10.56 -15.69
N ARG A 90 5.64 -11.15 -14.61
CA ARG A 90 5.53 -10.50 -13.31
C ARG A 90 6.89 -10.22 -12.68
N ALA A 91 7.80 -11.17 -12.76
CA ALA A 91 9.14 -11.03 -12.16
C ALA A 91 9.93 -9.89 -12.83
N LEU A 92 9.92 -9.87 -14.17
CA LEU A 92 10.55 -8.82 -14.95
C LEU A 92 9.86 -7.45 -14.71
N ALA A 93 8.53 -7.40 -14.62
CA ALA A 93 7.80 -6.17 -14.36
C ALA A 93 8.24 -5.51 -13.03
N TYR A 94 8.34 -6.28 -11.96
CA TYR A 94 8.77 -5.77 -10.66
C TYR A 94 10.27 -5.42 -10.63
N GLN A 95 11.11 -6.13 -11.37
CA GLN A 95 12.52 -5.77 -11.53
C GLN A 95 12.69 -4.42 -12.27
N ILE A 96 11.95 -4.22 -13.36
CA ILE A 96 11.93 -2.94 -14.11
C ILE A 96 11.38 -1.81 -13.24
N LEU A 97 10.34 -2.07 -12.44
CA LEU A 97 9.85 -1.10 -11.47
C LEU A 97 10.95 -0.71 -10.45
N GLY A 98 11.71 -1.70 -9.96
CA GLY A 98 12.85 -1.46 -9.07
C GLY A 98 13.89 -0.52 -9.68
N GLN A 99 14.21 -0.68 -10.97
CA GLN A 99 15.11 0.24 -11.69
C GLN A 99 14.56 1.67 -11.72
N ALA A 100 13.26 1.83 -11.96
CA ALA A 100 12.62 3.15 -11.94
C ALA A 100 12.60 3.77 -10.54
N VAL A 101 12.46 2.98 -9.49
CA VAL A 101 12.57 3.46 -8.09
C VAL A 101 14.01 3.88 -7.80
N GLU A 102 15.03 3.16 -8.28
CA GLU A 102 16.45 3.51 -8.11
C GLU A 102 16.78 4.86 -8.75
N GLU A 103 16.21 5.17 -9.92
CA GLU A 103 16.39 6.47 -10.60
C GLU A 103 15.90 7.66 -9.75
N LEU A 104 15.02 7.42 -8.76
CA LEU A 104 14.54 8.44 -7.82
C LEU A 104 15.52 8.73 -6.66
N LYS A 105 16.62 7.97 -6.56
CA LYS A 105 17.76 8.21 -5.63
C LYS A 105 17.31 8.44 -4.19
N GLY A 106 16.36 7.62 -3.70
CA GLY A 106 15.86 7.67 -2.33
C GLY A 106 14.80 8.73 -2.04
N SER A 107 14.37 9.53 -3.01
CA SER A 107 13.22 10.41 -2.81
C SER A 107 11.90 9.67 -2.65
N TYR A 108 11.84 8.40 -3.09
CA TYR A 108 10.73 7.48 -2.89
C TYR A 108 11.21 6.13 -2.38
N ILE A 109 10.61 5.64 -1.31
CA ILE A 109 10.82 4.31 -0.73
C ILE A 109 9.53 3.51 -0.93
N CYS A 110 9.60 2.43 -1.70
CA CYS A 110 8.44 1.59 -1.94
C CYS A 110 8.29 0.48 -0.89
N ALA A 111 7.09 -0.09 -0.78
CA ALA A 111 6.77 -1.20 0.13
C ALA A 111 5.66 -2.08 -0.47
N GLY A 112 5.29 -3.16 0.21
CA GLY A 112 4.15 -3.97 -0.19
C GLY A 112 2.79 -3.29 0.03
N ASP A 113 1.81 -3.62 -0.82
CA ASP A 113 0.40 -3.27 -0.69
C ASP A 113 -0.46 -4.37 -1.34
N VAL A 114 -1.76 -4.12 -1.51
CA VAL A 114 -2.71 -5.06 -2.12
C VAL A 114 -2.21 -5.54 -3.49
N GLY A 115 -2.24 -6.85 -3.69
CA GLY A 115 -1.84 -7.48 -4.95
C GLY A 115 -0.33 -7.63 -5.15
N THR A 116 0.52 -7.12 -4.23
CA THR A 116 1.98 -7.31 -4.24
C THR A 116 2.38 -8.36 -3.21
N THR A 117 3.17 -9.34 -3.61
CA THR A 117 3.69 -10.41 -2.75
C THR A 117 5.08 -10.09 -2.23
N VAL A 118 5.57 -10.90 -1.30
CA VAL A 118 6.95 -10.79 -0.79
C VAL A 118 7.96 -11.11 -1.89
N GLU A 119 7.65 -12.07 -2.74
CA GLU A 119 8.48 -12.47 -3.90
C GLU A 119 8.61 -11.30 -4.90
N ASP A 120 7.54 -10.55 -5.12
CA ASP A 120 7.57 -9.34 -5.96
C ASP A 120 8.51 -8.28 -5.36
N LEU A 121 8.45 -8.07 -4.04
CA LEU A 121 9.33 -7.12 -3.36
C LEU A 121 10.80 -7.52 -3.42
N PHE A 122 11.12 -8.83 -3.42
CA PHE A 122 12.47 -9.29 -3.67
C PHE A 122 12.93 -8.92 -5.09
N LYS A 123 12.06 -8.99 -6.11
CA LYS A 123 12.39 -8.57 -7.48
C LYS A 123 12.66 -7.07 -7.57
N VAL A 124 11.91 -6.25 -6.83
CA VAL A 124 12.20 -4.81 -6.69
C VAL A 124 13.56 -4.62 -6.03
N LYS A 125 13.84 -5.34 -4.94
CA LYS A 125 15.10 -5.25 -4.18
C LYS A 125 16.32 -5.65 -4.99
N ASP A 126 16.19 -6.56 -5.95
CA ASP A 126 17.28 -6.94 -6.85
C ASP A 126 17.80 -5.74 -7.67
N ALA A 127 17.01 -4.67 -7.82
CA ALA A 127 17.31 -3.48 -8.61
C ALA A 127 17.47 -2.19 -7.81
N THR A 128 17.02 -2.14 -6.54
CA THR A 128 17.12 -0.94 -5.69
C THR A 128 17.17 -1.30 -4.21
N GLU A 129 17.84 -0.47 -3.41
CA GLU A 129 17.79 -0.57 -1.94
C GLU A 129 16.58 0.18 -1.33
N TYR A 130 15.89 1.04 -2.10
CA TYR A 130 14.78 1.87 -1.63
C TYR A 130 13.46 1.11 -1.57
N VAL A 131 13.49 -0.03 -0.89
CA VAL A 131 12.33 -0.90 -0.65
C VAL A 131 12.25 -1.30 0.81
N ALA A 132 11.07 -1.15 1.41
CA ALA A 132 10.82 -1.42 2.82
C ALA A 132 9.83 -2.58 3.03
N GLY A 133 9.84 -3.17 4.22
CA GLY A 133 8.81 -4.12 4.65
C GLY A 133 8.92 -5.52 4.05
N ILE A 134 10.05 -5.90 3.46
CA ILE A 134 10.23 -7.22 2.82
C ILE A 134 10.13 -8.37 3.82
N SER A 135 10.60 -8.17 5.06
CA SER A 135 10.69 -9.21 6.09
C SER A 135 9.59 -9.13 7.15
N LEU A 136 8.65 -8.21 7.04
CA LEU A 136 7.62 -7.97 8.04
C LEU A 136 6.23 -8.28 7.49
N ASP A 137 5.56 -9.27 8.08
CA ASP A 137 4.11 -9.44 7.92
C ASP A 137 3.39 -8.30 8.67
N SER A 138 2.88 -7.33 7.91
CA SER A 138 2.16 -6.18 8.45
C SER A 138 0.75 -6.51 8.95
N SER A 139 0.27 -7.73 8.78
CA SER A 139 -1.12 -8.12 9.11
C SER A 139 -1.38 -8.08 10.61
N LEU A 140 -0.46 -8.60 11.43
CA LEU A 140 -0.58 -8.57 12.87
C LEU A 140 -0.50 -7.16 13.47
N PRO A 141 0.49 -6.29 13.11
CA PRO A 141 0.48 -4.89 13.52
C PRO A 141 -0.77 -4.12 13.09
N THR A 142 -1.30 -4.39 11.89
CA THR A 142 -2.54 -3.76 11.40
C THR A 142 -3.75 -4.19 12.24
N ALA A 143 -3.88 -5.47 12.56
CA ALA A 143 -4.94 -5.98 13.43
C ALA A 143 -4.84 -5.39 14.84
N LEU A 144 -3.62 -5.28 15.41
CA LEU A 144 -3.37 -4.66 16.71
C LEU A 144 -3.77 -3.17 16.73
N GLY A 145 -3.39 -2.42 15.69
CA GLY A 145 -3.80 -1.02 15.54
C GLY A 145 -5.31 -0.86 15.48
N THR A 146 -6.00 -1.70 14.69
CA THR A 146 -7.47 -1.72 14.60
C THR A 146 -8.11 -2.05 15.94
N HIS A 147 -7.65 -3.11 16.61
CA HIS A 147 -8.14 -3.50 17.94
C HIS A 147 -7.95 -2.38 18.98
N THR A 148 -6.76 -1.75 18.98
CA THR A 148 -6.47 -0.63 19.90
C THR A 148 -7.40 0.56 19.65
N SER A 149 -7.68 0.88 18.38
CA SER A 149 -8.60 1.95 18.01
C SER A 149 -10.04 1.65 18.45
N ILE A 150 -10.51 0.39 18.26
CA ILE A 150 -11.82 -0.06 18.75
C ILE A 150 -11.91 0.14 20.27
N LYS A 151 -10.91 -0.32 21.02
CA LYS A 151 -10.89 -0.17 22.49
C LYS A 151 -10.90 1.29 22.92
N ALA A 152 -10.15 2.15 22.23
CA ALA A 152 -10.11 3.58 22.54
C ALA A 152 -11.48 4.26 22.32
N LEU A 153 -12.16 3.92 21.21
CA LEU A 153 -13.51 4.42 20.92
C LEU A 153 -14.52 3.96 21.95
N LEU A 154 -14.57 2.68 22.26
CA LEU A 154 -15.50 2.13 23.26
C LEU A 154 -15.25 2.72 24.65
N LYS A 155 -13.98 2.88 25.04
CA LYS A 155 -13.62 3.52 26.30
C LYS A 155 -14.11 4.99 26.38
N ARG A 156 -13.95 5.74 25.27
CA ARG A 156 -14.45 7.11 25.17
C ARG A 156 -15.96 7.18 25.42
N ASP A 157 -16.70 6.20 24.90
CA ASP A 157 -18.16 6.16 24.99
C ASP A 157 -18.67 5.39 26.25
N GLY A 158 -17.77 5.04 27.18
CA GLY A 158 -18.09 4.33 28.44
C GLY A 158 -18.50 2.87 28.26
N LEU A 159 -18.24 2.28 27.09
CA LEU A 159 -18.61 0.92 26.72
C LEU A 159 -17.48 -0.07 27.00
N LYS A 160 -17.82 -1.33 27.26
CA LYS A 160 -16.86 -2.43 27.44
C LYS A 160 -16.89 -3.35 26.22
N THR A 161 -15.73 -3.76 25.75
CA THR A 161 -15.59 -4.66 24.59
C THR A 161 -16.37 -5.95 24.74
N LYS A 162 -16.30 -6.61 25.92
CA LYS A 162 -16.99 -7.87 26.20
C LYS A 162 -18.52 -7.81 26.08
N ASP A 163 -19.10 -6.63 26.17
CA ASP A 163 -20.55 -6.43 26.12
C ASP A 163 -21.03 -6.02 24.70
N GLN A 164 -20.11 -6.03 23.70
CA GLN A 164 -20.40 -5.61 22.34
C GLN A 164 -20.50 -6.81 21.38
N THR A 165 -21.23 -6.61 20.30
CA THR A 165 -21.20 -7.50 19.13
C THR A 165 -20.38 -6.83 18.02
N PHE A 166 -19.40 -7.56 17.49
CA PHE A 166 -18.55 -7.10 16.39
C PHE A 166 -18.87 -7.88 15.13
N THR A 167 -19.10 -7.15 14.03
CA THR A 167 -19.20 -7.76 12.70
C THR A 167 -17.88 -7.56 11.97
N VAL A 168 -17.25 -8.66 11.54
CA VAL A 168 -15.98 -8.65 10.79
C VAL A 168 -16.22 -9.17 9.38
N GLN A 169 -16.08 -8.30 8.40
CA GLN A 169 -16.15 -8.65 7.00
C GLN A 169 -14.75 -8.90 6.46
N GLY A 170 -14.47 -10.13 6.03
CA GLY A 170 -13.18 -10.58 5.54
C GLY A 170 -12.33 -11.25 6.61
N LEU A 171 -12.06 -12.57 6.42
CA LEU A 171 -11.17 -13.38 7.28
C LEU A 171 -9.80 -13.61 6.64
N GLY A 172 -9.33 -12.65 5.84
CA GLY A 172 -7.98 -12.63 5.29
C GLY A 172 -6.89 -12.46 6.36
N LYS A 173 -5.68 -12.08 5.95
CA LYS A 173 -4.50 -11.97 6.85
C LYS A 173 -4.77 -11.10 8.09
N VAL A 174 -5.42 -9.94 7.95
CA VAL A 174 -5.72 -9.02 9.06
C VAL A 174 -6.93 -9.49 9.87
N GLY A 175 -8.04 -9.84 9.20
CA GLY A 175 -9.30 -10.22 9.86
C GLY A 175 -9.15 -11.42 10.80
N LYS A 176 -8.38 -12.44 10.40
CA LYS A 176 -8.07 -13.61 11.24
C LYS A 176 -7.36 -13.24 12.55
N HIS A 177 -6.47 -12.25 12.53
CA HIS A 177 -5.82 -11.76 13.74
C HIS A 177 -6.79 -10.92 14.58
N LEU A 178 -7.57 -10.05 13.96
CA LEU A 178 -8.52 -9.17 14.65
C LEU A 178 -9.57 -9.99 15.42
N VAL A 179 -10.19 -10.98 14.77
CA VAL A 179 -11.18 -11.88 15.40
C VAL A 179 -10.63 -12.54 16.68
N LYS A 180 -9.36 -12.94 16.68
CA LYS A 180 -8.70 -13.55 17.86
C LYS A 180 -8.42 -12.55 18.99
N MET A 181 -8.41 -11.25 18.70
CA MET A 181 -8.13 -10.19 19.69
C MET A 181 -9.38 -9.62 20.33
N LEU A 182 -10.53 -9.73 19.68
CA LEU A 182 -11.80 -9.23 20.18
C LEU A 182 -12.35 -10.16 21.28
N ASP A 183 -12.83 -9.59 22.37
CA ASP A 183 -13.35 -10.29 23.56
C ASP A 183 -14.89 -10.16 23.72
N GLY A 184 -15.60 -9.72 22.66
CA GLY A 184 -17.06 -9.64 22.60
C GLY A 184 -17.69 -10.76 21.77
N LYS A 185 -18.99 -10.66 21.49
CA LYS A 185 -19.63 -11.52 20.51
C LYS A 185 -19.12 -11.19 19.12
N ILE A 186 -18.70 -12.19 18.34
CA ILE A 186 -18.14 -12.00 17.01
C ILE A 186 -19.04 -12.66 15.97
N GLU A 187 -19.41 -11.90 14.95
CA GLU A 187 -20.06 -12.34 13.73
C GLU A 187 -19.11 -12.05 12.57
N ALA A 188 -18.62 -13.08 11.90
CA ALA A 188 -17.63 -12.91 10.83
C ALA A 188 -18.19 -13.48 9.52
N TYR A 189 -17.89 -12.82 8.42
CA TYR A 189 -18.25 -13.24 7.09
C TYR A 189 -17.07 -13.13 6.13
N ASP A 190 -16.81 -14.20 5.38
CA ASP A 190 -15.86 -14.22 4.27
C ASP A 190 -16.39 -15.16 3.18
N PRO A 191 -16.52 -14.71 1.90
CA PRO A 191 -17.07 -15.55 0.84
C PRO A 191 -16.15 -16.71 0.42
N PHE A 192 -14.91 -16.73 0.89
CA PHE A 192 -13.88 -17.72 0.54
C PHE A 192 -13.48 -18.62 1.72
N VAL A 193 -14.11 -18.46 2.88
CA VAL A 193 -13.84 -19.24 4.11
C VAL A 193 -15.15 -19.78 4.63
N GLU A 194 -15.24 -21.13 4.80
CA GLU A 194 -16.36 -21.82 5.42
C GLU A 194 -16.34 -21.73 6.95
#